data_7477e533d6b0167188c1b513907b4a2c
#
_entry.id   7477e533d6b0167188c1b513907b4a2c
#
_cell.length_a   1.000
_cell.length_b   1.000
_cell.length_c   1.000
_cell.angle_alpha   90.00
_cell.angle_beta   90.00
_cell.angle_gamma   90.00
#
_symmetry.space_group_name_H-M   'P 1'
#
loop_
_entity.id
_entity.type
_entity.pdbx_description
1 polymer ?
#
loop_
_entity_poly.entity_id
_entity_poly.type
_entity_poly.pdbx_seq_one_letter_code
_entity_poly.pdbx_strand_id
1 'polypeptide(L)'
;MRGSGSTTWLRTIVVQLSLAAIVVASFPDVYAHAVTGGEQERGQVRAWPCRIVVEPPLLGVLEDGWRRSFTLREQCAALAEARAVVTLEWGRMDSQSLALTQIRHEKDGVVVARVAIPPVRDAVELVAHELQHVLEVVRGLDFAQASKKSGSGVWRVFGGFETQGAIDAGRRVREELARSRHALREALARPHDEH
;
A
#
# COMPACT_ATOMS: atom_id res chain seq x y z
N MET A 1 27.25 -41.17 6.97
CA MET A 1 25.87 -40.72 6.80
C MET A 1 25.73 -39.37 7.49
N ARG A 2 25.71 -38.28 6.71
CA ARG A 2 25.55 -36.89 7.21
C ARG A 2 24.14 -36.45 6.90
N GLY A 3 23.33 -36.20 7.94
CA GLY A 3 21.99 -35.65 7.81
C GLY A 3 22.05 -34.17 7.46
N SER A 4 21.48 -33.86 6.31
CA SER A 4 21.26 -32.48 5.82
C SER A 4 20.02 -31.91 6.49
N GLY A 5 20.20 -31.04 7.48
CA GLY A 5 19.14 -30.26 8.09
C GLY A 5 18.70 -29.15 7.14
N SER A 6 17.50 -29.27 6.58
CA SER A 6 16.89 -28.26 5.73
C SER A 6 16.37 -27.11 6.61
N THR A 7 17.12 -26.02 6.71
CA THR A 7 16.69 -24.79 7.37
C THR A 7 15.74 -24.04 6.42
N THR A 8 14.45 -24.06 6.72
CA THR A 8 13.44 -23.28 6.00
C THR A 8 13.59 -21.80 6.39
N TRP A 9 14.20 -21.01 5.50
CA TRP A 9 14.33 -19.57 5.67
C TRP A 9 12.97 -18.91 5.43
N LEU A 10 12.41 -18.32 6.48
CA LEU A 10 11.30 -17.38 6.38
C LEU A 10 11.79 -16.15 5.60
N ARG A 11 11.29 -15.99 4.37
CA ARG A 11 11.62 -14.86 3.50
C ARG A 11 10.70 -13.69 3.84
N THR A 12 11.22 -12.67 4.48
CA THR A 12 10.58 -11.34 4.55
C THR A 12 10.90 -10.63 3.23
N ILE A 13 9.87 -10.30 2.46
CA ILE A 13 10.00 -9.49 1.26
C ILE A 13 9.79 -8.05 1.68
N VAL A 14 10.83 -7.23 1.56
CA VAL A 14 10.76 -5.79 1.73
C VAL A 14 10.71 -5.19 0.34
N VAL A 15 9.60 -4.53 0.02
CA VAL A 15 9.48 -3.73 -1.20
C VAL A 15 9.79 -2.30 -0.82
N GLN A 16 10.91 -1.81 -1.25
CA GLN A 16 11.40 -0.48 -0.95
C GLN A 16 11.63 0.28 -2.25
N LEU A 17 10.95 1.40 -2.39
CA LEU A 17 11.30 2.39 -3.40
C LEU A 17 12.54 3.15 -2.93
N SER A 18 13.67 2.84 -3.58
CA SER A 18 14.98 3.53 -3.54
C SER A 18 15.67 3.66 -2.18
N LEU A 19 16.76 2.91 -2.06
CA LEU A 19 17.96 3.16 -1.24
C LEU A 19 17.78 3.20 0.29
N ALA A 20 17.91 2.09 0.95
CA ALA A 20 18.76 1.76 2.09
C ALA A 20 18.15 0.83 3.14
N ALA A 21 18.99 -0.12 3.55
CA ALA A 21 19.05 -0.86 4.80
C ALA A 21 17.87 -1.76 5.20
N ILE A 22 18.13 -3.06 5.06
CA ILE A 22 17.36 -4.14 5.69
C ILE A 22 17.48 -4.00 7.21
N VAL A 23 16.39 -3.60 7.86
CA VAL A 23 16.22 -3.79 9.31
C VAL A 23 15.26 -4.96 9.49
N VAL A 24 15.79 -6.12 9.90
CA VAL A 24 14.98 -7.21 10.42
C VAL A 24 14.53 -6.77 11.81
N ALA A 25 13.40 -6.10 11.89
CA ALA A 25 12.77 -5.78 13.15
C ALA A 25 11.83 -6.93 13.52
N SER A 26 12.12 -7.60 14.64
CA SER A 26 11.15 -8.45 15.32
C SER A 26 10.01 -7.55 15.79
N PHE A 27 8.83 -7.69 15.21
CA PHE A 27 7.65 -6.95 15.65
C PHE A 27 7.15 -7.59 16.95
N PRO A 28 6.97 -6.84 18.04
CA PRO A 28 6.18 -7.31 19.17
C PRO A 28 4.73 -7.51 18.72
N ASP A 29 4.08 -8.53 19.29
CA ASP A 29 2.68 -8.89 19.08
C ASP A 29 1.73 -7.74 19.49
N VAL A 30 1.60 -6.72 18.65
CA VAL A 30 0.72 -5.57 18.90
C VAL A 30 -0.75 -5.89 18.55
N TYR A 31 -1.00 -6.98 17.82
CA TYR A 31 -2.34 -7.31 17.36
C TYR A 31 -3.24 -8.05 18.36
N ALA A 32 -2.69 -8.61 19.43
CA ALA A 32 -3.50 -9.34 20.43
C ALA A 32 -4.33 -8.43 21.36
N HIS A 33 -4.05 -7.13 21.43
CA HIS A 33 -4.69 -6.19 22.36
C HIS A 33 -5.70 -5.23 21.74
N ALA A 34 -5.95 -5.28 20.44
CA ALA A 34 -6.87 -4.36 19.77
C ALA A 34 -8.36 -4.75 19.87
N VAL A 35 -8.70 -5.89 20.53
CA VAL A 35 -10.09 -6.40 20.57
C VAL A 35 -10.72 -6.32 21.97
N THR A 36 -9.96 -6.07 23.03
CA THR A 36 -10.51 -6.02 24.38
C THR A 36 -10.09 -4.78 25.15
N GLY A 37 -11.02 -3.86 25.36
CA GLY A 37 -11.03 -2.95 26.50
C GLY A 37 -10.48 -1.56 26.29
N GLY A 38 -11.38 -0.58 26.28
CA GLY A 38 -11.12 0.86 26.47
C GLY A 38 -12.01 1.72 25.61
N GLU A 39 -13.17 2.08 26.13
CA GLU A 39 -13.98 3.23 25.68
C GLU A 39 -13.18 4.51 25.90
N GLN A 40 -12.37 4.86 24.91
CA GLN A 40 -11.83 6.18 24.77
C GLN A 40 -12.17 6.62 23.35
N GLU A 41 -12.81 7.76 23.20
CA GLU A 41 -13.27 8.38 21.94
C GLU A 41 -12.34 8.17 20.75
N ARG A 42 -12.35 6.97 20.22
CA ARG A 42 -11.77 6.66 18.92
C ARG A 42 -12.78 7.15 17.91
N GLY A 43 -12.48 8.27 17.30
CA GLY A 43 -13.22 8.77 16.16
C GLY A 43 -13.65 7.58 15.32
N GLN A 44 -14.92 7.54 14.93
CA GLN A 44 -15.53 6.44 14.20
C GLN A 44 -14.56 5.97 13.10
N VAL A 45 -13.94 4.81 13.30
CA VAL A 45 -13.20 4.12 12.24
C VAL A 45 -14.25 3.79 11.19
N ARG A 46 -14.39 4.65 10.21
CA ARG A 46 -15.29 4.44 9.09
C ARG A 46 -14.81 3.15 8.43
N ALA A 47 -15.66 2.12 8.46
CA ALA A 47 -15.33 0.86 7.84
C ALA A 47 -15.10 1.11 6.35
N TRP A 48 -13.84 1.11 5.93
CA TRP A 48 -13.46 1.13 4.53
C TRP A 48 -14.04 -0.13 3.88
N PRO A 49 -14.47 -0.06 2.62
CA PRO A 49 -14.97 -1.23 1.91
C PRO A 49 -13.89 -2.29 1.67
N CYS A 50 -12.66 -2.03 2.07
CA CYS A 50 -11.52 -2.94 2.05
C CYS A 50 -10.91 -3.06 3.47
N ARG A 51 -10.20 -4.15 3.72
CA ARG A 51 -9.53 -4.42 4.99
C ARG A 51 -8.26 -3.57 5.14
N ILE A 52 -8.42 -2.25 5.10
CA ILE A 52 -7.34 -1.29 5.31
C ILE A 52 -7.58 -0.60 6.65
N VAL A 53 -6.60 -0.68 7.52
CA VAL A 53 -6.52 0.10 8.76
C VAL A 53 -5.71 1.34 8.45
N VAL A 54 -6.29 2.51 8.66
CA VAL A 54 -5.68 3.79 8.30
C VAL A 54 -5.47 4.63 9.55
N GLU A 55 -4.27 5.14 9.74
CA GLU A 55 -4.02 6.12 10.80
C GLU A 55 -4.82 7.42 10.55
N PRO A 56 -5.40 8.02 11.62
CA PRO A 56 -6.30 9.18 11.50
C PRO A 56 -5.78 10.32 10.60
N PRO A 57 -4.51 10.73 10.67
CA PRO A 57 -4.00 11.80 9.82
C PRO A 57 -4.00 11.51 8.32
N LEU A 58 -3.93 10.22 7.94
CA LEU A 58 -3.93 9.78 6.53
C LEU A 58 -5.36 9.56 6.00
N LEU A 59 -6.34 9.44 6.89
CA LEU A 59 -7.72 9.09 6.53
C LEU A 59 -8.33 10.08 5.52
N GLY A 60 -8.21 11.39 5.77
CA GLY A 60 -8.76 12.41 4.87
C GLY A 60 -8.13 12.38 3.47
N VAL A 61 -6.83 12.09 3.39
CA VAL A 61 -6.11 11.95 2.12
C VAL A 61 -6.64 10.76 1.33
N LEU A 62 -6.83 9.62 2.01
CA LEU A 62 -7.33 8.40 1.40
C LEU A 62 -8.80 8.55 0.97
N GLU A 63 -9.65 9.20 1.78
CA GLU A 63 -11.05 9.49 1.43
C GLU A 63 -11.17 10.35 0.19
N ASP A 64 -10.35 11.38 0.07
CA ASP A 64 -10.33 12.23 -1.12
C ASP A 64 -9.90 11.44 -2.36
N GLY A 65 -8.85 10.65 -2.24
CA GLY A 65 -8.39 9.74 -3.27
C GLY A 65 -9.46 8.73 -3.69
N TRP A 66 -10.11 8.09 -2.73
CA TRP A 66 -11.19 7.14 -2.95
C TRP A 66 -12.34 7.73 -3.77
N ARG A 67 -12.78 8.94 -3.43
CA ARG A 67 -13.88 9.61 -4.14
C ARG A 67 -13.53 9.89 -5.60
N ARG A 68 -12.28 10.19 -5.90
CA ARG A 68 -11.82 10.72 -7.19
C ARG A 68 -11.07 9.72 -8.06
N SER A 69 -10.61 8.59 -7.49
CA SER A 69 -9.86 7.60 -8.24
C SER A 69 -10.62 6.29 -8.39
N PHE A 70 -10.83 5.90 -9.63
CA PHE A 70 -11.38 4.59 -9.96
C PHE A 70 -10.38 3.48 -9.66
N THR A 71 -9.11 3.68 -10.01
CA THR A 71 -8.02 2.72 -9.74
C THR A 71 -7.91 2.39 -8.26
N LEU A 72 -7.98 3.39 -7.37
CA LEU A 72 -7.91 3.14 -5.93
C LEU A 72 -9.12 2.34 -5.42
N ARG A 73 -10.32 2.58 -5.97
CA ARG A 73 -11.51 1.76 -5.65
C ARG A 73 -11.38 0.33 -6.10
N GLU A 74 -10.84 0.07 -7.30
CA GLU A 74 -10.59 -1.28 -7.80
C GLU A 74 -9.57 -2.03 -6.93
N GLN A 75 -8.48 -1.37 -6.56
CA GLN A 75 -7.47 -1.96 -5.67
C GLN A 75 -8.09 -2.34 -4.32
N CYS A 76 -8.91 -1.45 -3.76
CA CYS A 76 -9.58 -1.71 -2.50
C CYS A 76 -10.58 -2.88 -2.61
N ALA A 77 -11.36 -2.96 -3.68
CA ALA A 77 -12.24 -4.09 -3.93
C ALA A 77 -11.46 -5.41 -4.02
N ALA A 78 -10.36 -5.41 -4.76
CA ALA A 78 -9.49 -6.59 -4.88
C ALA A 78 -8.86 -7.00 -3.54
N LEU A 79 -8.48 -6.05 -2.69
CA LEU A 79 -7.97 -6.33 -1.33
C LEU A 79 -9.08 -6.85 -0.39
N ALA A 80 -10.33 -6.41 -0.58
CA ALA A 80 -11.47 -6.91 0.20
C ALA A 80 -11.78 -8.39 -0.11
N GLU A 81 -11.65 -8.79 -1.38
CA GLU A 81 -11.81 -10.18 -1.82
C GLU A 81 -10.63 -11.06 -1.41
N ALA A 82 -9.46 -10.48 -1.27
CA ALA A 82 -8.25 -11.16 -0.90
C ALA A 82 -8.18 -11.42 0.62
N ARG A 83 -7.42 -12.46 1.02
CA ARG A 83 -7.07 -12.68 2.43
C ARG A 83 -5.89 -11.79 2.82
N ALA A 84 -6.12 -10.45 2.76
CA ALA A 84 -5.11 -9.46 3.08
C ALA A 84 -5.61 -8.44 4.11
N VAL A 85 -4.70 -8.02 4.99
CA VAL A 85 -4.90 -6.91 5.92
C VAL A 85 -3.79 -5.90 5.67
N VAL A 86 -4.14 -4.65 5.41
CA VAL A 86 -3.18 -3.59 5.13
C VAL A 86 -3.29 -2.51 6.19
N THR A 87 -2.18 -2.10 6.77
CA THR A 87 -2.09 -0.92 7.62
C THR A 87 -1.41 0.20 6.83
N LEU A 88 -2.08 1.36 6.73
CA LEU A 88 -1.53 2.57 6.15
C LEU A 88 -1.21 3.57 7.26
N GLU A 89 0.01 4.06 7.27
CA GLU A 89 0.49 5.00 8.28
C GLU A 89 1.37 6.10 7.67
N TRP A 90 1.46 7.24 8.36
CA TRP A 90 2.51 8.21 8.06
C TRP A 90 3.85 7.68 8.54
N GLY A 91 4.83 7.62 7.65
CA GLY A 91 6.19 7.20 7.93
C GLY A 91 7.20 8.33 7.76
N ARG A 92 8.22 8.36 8.63
CA ARG A 92 9.43 9.12 8.33
C ARG A 92 10.29 8.27 7.42
N MET A 93 10.49 8.72 6.19
CA MET A 93 11.40 8.10 5.25
C MET A 93 12.79 8.71 5.42
N ASP A 94 13.81 7.92 5.15
CA ASP A 94 15.12 8.47 4.88
C ASP A 94 15.09 9.27 3.55
N SER A 95 16.13 10.04 3.28
CA SER A 95 16.19 10.95 2.12
C SER A 95 16.11 10.24 0.75
N GLN A 96 16.00 8.93 0.75
CA GLN A 96 16.09 8.10 -0.46
C GLN A 96 14.85 7.23 -0.71
N SER A 97 13.93 7.14 0.25
CA SER A 97 12.70 6.33 0.13
C SER A 97 11.48 7.22 -0.06
N LEU A 98 10.69 6.94 -1.09
CA LEU A 98 9.42 7.63 -1.34
C LEU A 98 8.26 7.02 -0.54
N ALA A 99 8.30 5.72 -0.28
CA ALA A 99 7.37 4.97 0.54
C ALA A 99 8.01 3.64 0.95
N LEU A 100 7.39 2.91 1.87
CA LEU A 100 7.87 1.61 2.32
C LEU A 100 6.70 0.66 2.52
N THR A 101 6.73 -0.47 1.82
CA THR A 101 5.80 -1.58 2.05
C THR A 101 6.54 -2.79 2.60
N GLN A 102 6.09 -3.26 3.75
CA GLN A 102 6.53 -4.50 4.37
C GLN A 102 5.40 -5.52 4.29
N ILE A 103 5.67 -6.70 3.74
CA ILE A 103 4.68 -7.76 3.53
C ILE A 103 5.15 -9.03 4.23
N ARG A 104 4.24 -9.68 4.94
CA ARG A 104 4.44 -10.99 5.54
C ARG A 104 3.25 -11.92 5.25
N HIS A 105 3.53 -13.21 5.21
CA HIS A 105 2.52 -14.25 5.12
C HIS A 105 2.32 -14.87 6.50
N GLU A 106 1.09 -14.89 6.96
CA GLU A 106 0.71 -15.60 8.17
C GLU A 106 0.50 -17.11 7.89
N LYS A 107 0.52 -17.91 8.94
CA LYS A 107 0.43 -19.38 8.84
C LYS A 107 -0.88 -19.87 8.21
N ASP A 108 -1.95 -19.09 8.35
CA ASP A 108 -3.29 -19.34 7.80
C ASP A 108 -3.47 -18.85 6.36
N GLY A 109 -2.39 -18.37 5.74
CA GLY A 109 -2.37 -17.84 4.38
C GLY A 109 -2.87 -16.41 4.24
N VAL A 110 -3.07 -15.68 5.35
CA VAL A 110 -3.38 -14.24 5.33
C VAL A 110 -2.11 -13.46 4.97
N VAL A 111 -2.23 -12.50 4.09
CA VAL A 111 -1.17 -11.52 3.80
C VAL A 111 -1.37 -10.30 4.69
N VAL A 112 -0.36 -9.97 5.48
CA VAL A 112 -0.35 -8.76 6.30
C VAL A 112 0.67 -7.79 5.73
N ALA A 113 0.23 -6.59 5.40
CA ALA A 113 1.08 -5.53 4.87
C ALA A 113 1.03 -4.30 5.76
N ARG A 114 2.19 -3.67 5.92
CA ARG A 114 2.36 -2.36 6.54
C ARG A 114 2.94 -1.43 5.49
N VAL A 115 2.22 -0.36 5.22
CA VAL A 115 2.57 0.64 4.21
C VAL A 115 2.79 1.97 4.91
N ALA A 116 4.02 2.45 4.89
CA ALA A 116 4.40 3.74 5.43
C ALA A 116 4.60 4.74 4.29
N ILE A 117 3.89 5.87 4.34
CA ILE A 117 3.89 6.93 3.33
C ILE A 117 4.39 8.22 3.98
N PRO A 118 5.30 8.98 3.36
CA PRO A 118 5.67 10.29 3.87
C PRO A 118 4.52 11.30 3.67
N PRO A 119 4.42 12.32 4.52
CA PRO A 119 3.39 13.36 4.41
C PRO A 119 3.71 14.31 3.25
N VAL A 120 3.44 13.86 2.03
CA VAL A 120 3.69 14.60 0.78
C VAL A 120 2.38 14.88 0.05
N ARG A 121 2.43 15.84 -0.88
CA ARG A 121 1.26 16.27 -1.67
C ARG A 121 0.64 15.14 -2.49
N ASP A 122 1.47 14.24 -3.00
CA ASP A 122 1.06 13.15 -3.89
C ASP A 122 0.90 11.81 -3.15
N ALA A 123 0.58 11.87 -1.84
CA ALA A 123 0.46 10.69 -0.99
C ALA A 123 -0.53 9.64 -1.53
N VAL A 124 -1.65 10.07 -2.16
CA VAL A 124 -2.64 9.14 -2.75
C VAL A 124 -2.04 8.30 -3.88
N GLU A 125 -1.18 8.91 -4.70
CA GLU A 125 -0.45 8.20 -5.76
C GLU A 125 0.48 7.13 -5.16
N LEU A 126 1.24 7.51 -4.12
CA LEU A 126 2.11 6.58 -3.42
C LEU A 126 1.32 5.44 -2.76
N VAL A 127 0.18 5.75 -2.13
CA VAL A 127 -0.71 4.71 -1.58
C VAL A 127 -1.11 3.71 -2.67
N ALA A 128 -1.56 4.18 -3.84
CA ALA A 128 -1.97 3.28 -4.91
C ALA A 128 -0.81 2.44 -5.45
N HIS A 129 0.38 3.02 -5.54
CA HIS A 129 1.60 2.31 -5.91
C HIS A 129 1.89 1.17 -4.93
N GLU A 130 1.91 1.45 -3.63
CA GLU A 130 2.22 0.47 -2.60
C GLU A 130 1.12 -0.60 -2.46
N LEU A 131 -0.15 -0.23 -2.59
CA LEU A 131 -1.25 -1.20 -2.59
C LEU A 131 -1.15 -2.17 -3.78
N GLN A 132 -0.60 -1.72 -4.91
CA GLN A 132 -0.38 -2.59 -6.06
C GLN A 132 0.65 -3.68 -5.75
N HIS A 133 1.74 -3.34 -5.05
CA HIS A 133 2.70 -4.35 -4.59
C HIS A 133 2.06 -5.39 -3.68
N VAL A 134 1.17 -4.96 -2.76
CA VAL A 134 0.43 -5.89 -1.91
C VAL A 134 -0.45 -6.82 -2.77
N LEU A 135 -1.17 -6.28 -3.74
CA LEU A 135 -2.03 -7.07 -4.64
C LEU A 135 -1.23 -8.06 -5.49
N GLU A 136 -0.04 -7.68 -5.93
CA GLU A 136 0.85 -8.56 -6.69
C GLU A 136 1.30 -9.75 -5.85
N VAL A 137 1.65 -9.52 -4.57
CA VAL A 137 1.99 -10.61 -3.63
C VAL A 137 0.79 -11.51 -3.36
N VAL A 138 -0.38 -10.92 -3.11
CA VAL A 138 -1.63 -11.67 -2.89
C VAL A 138 -1.98 -12.56 -4.08
N ARG A 139 -1.69 -12.10 -5.31
CA ARG A 139 -1.87 -12.86 -6.56
C ARG A 139 -0.77 -13.89 -6.81
N GLY A 140 0.17 -14.03 -5.88
CA GLY A 140 1.21 -15.05 -5.93
C GLY A 140 2.47 -14.63 -6.72
N LEU A 141 2.67 -13.34 -6.99
CA LEU A 141 3.88 -12.87 -7.65
C LEU A 141 5.09 -13.00 -6.69
N ASP A 142 6.03 -13.86 -7.06
CA ASP A 142 7.35 -13.93 -6.42
C ASP A 142 8.28 -12.91 -7.09
N PHE A 143 8.49 -11.78 -6.47
CA PHE A 143 9.34 -10.70 -6.99
C PHE A 143 10.80 -11.17 -7.24
N ALA A 144 11.33 -12.01 -6.35
CA ALA A 144 12.70 -12.49 -6.48
C ALA A 144 12.88 -13.41 -7.69
N GLN A 145 11.89 -14.22 -7.98
CA GLN A 145 11.85 -15.07 -9.16
C GLN A 145 11.56 -14.27 -10.44
N ALA A 146 10.54 -13.39 -10.37
CA ALA A 146 10.12 -12.58 -11.51
C ALA A 146 11.24 -11.64 -11.96
N SER A 147 11.97 -11.01 -11.04
CA SER A 147 13.08 -10.09 -11.39
C SER A 147 14.25 -10.74 -12.15
N LYS A 148 14.33 -12.08 -12.17
CA LYS A 148 15.33 -12.82 -12.95
C LYS A 148 14.90 -13.04 -14.41
N LYS A 149 13.62 -12.80 -14.74
CA LYS A 149 13.06 -13.02 -16.06
C LYS A 149 13.01 -11.71 -16.82
N SER A 150 13.68 -11.66 -17.96
CA SER A 150 13.58 -10.50 -18.87
C SER A 150 12.13 -10.27 -19.29
N GLY A 151 11.70 -9.02 -19.29
CA GLY A 151 10.35 -8.65 -19.71
C GLY A 151 9.24 -8.96 -18.68
N SER A 152 9.58 -9.40 -17.46
CA SER A 152 8.60 -9.66 -16.41
C SER A 152 7.90 -8.41 -15.87
N GLY A 153 8.44 -7.21 -16.13
CA GLY A 153 7.99 -5.97 -15.51
C GLY A 153 8.36 -5.85 -14.03
N VAL A 154 9.26 -6.71 -13.54
CA VAL A 154 9.79 -6.69 -12.16
C VAL A 154 11.30 -6.54 -12.21
N TRP A 155 11.84 -5.61 -11.45
CA TRP A 155 13.29 -5.44 -11.34
C TRP A 155 13.70 -5.14 -9.91
N ARG A 156 14.97 -5.42 -9.64
CA ARG A 156 15.55 -5.17 -8.33
C ARG A 156 15.96 -3.70 -8.22
N VAL A 157 15.58 -3.08 -7.13
CA VAL A 157 16.03 -1.77 -6.71
C VAL A 157 16.81 -1.88 -5.41
N PHE A 158 17.41 -0.78 -4.96
CA PHE A 158 18.11 -0.80 -3.68
C PHE A 158 17.11 -1.14 -2.55
N GLY A 159 17.40 -2.19 -1.81
CA GLY A 159 16.58 -2.64 -0.68
C GLY A 159 15.33 -3.45 -1.02
N GLY A 160 14.97 -3.63 -2.31
CA GLY A 160 13.72 -4.33 -2.63
C GLY A 160 13.51 -4.62 -4.11
N PHE A 161 12.25 -4.54 -4.49
CA PHE A 161 11.79 -4.75 -5.87
C PHE A 161 10.83 -3.64 -6.26
N GLU A 162 10.85 -3.33 -7.54
CA GLU A 162 9.92 -2.42 -8.19
C GLU A 162 9.18 -3.17 -9.30
N THR A 163 7.95 -2.73 -9.62
CA THR A 163 7.17 -3.35 -10.68
C THR A 163 6.56 -2.30 -11.62
N GLN A 164 6.44 -2.67 -12.88
CA GLN A 164 5.73 -1.85 -13.85
C GLN A 164 4.27 -1.66 -13.44
N GLY A 165 3.65 -2.69 -12.84
CA GLY A 165 2.28 -2.63 -12.34
C GLY A 165 2.07 -1.56 -11.27
N ALA A 166 3.00 -1.44 -10.31
CA ALA A 166 2.94 -0.44 -9.25
C ALA A 166 3.13 0.99 -9.80
N ILE A 167 4.12 1.19 -10.67
CA ILE A 167 4.33 2.47 -11.36
C ILE A 167 3.08 2.89 -12.14
N ASP A 168 2.49 1.95 -12.88
CA ASP A 168 1.30 2.23 -13.68
C ASP A 168 0.07 2.53 -12.82
N ALA A 169 -0.08 1.88 -11.67
CA ALA A 169 -1.15 2.16 -10.71
C ALA A 169 -1.04 3.58 -10.14
N GLY A 170 0.13 3.97 -9.66
CA GLY A 170 0.39 5.33 -9.19
C GLY A 170 0.13 6.38 -10.26
N ARG A 171 0.64 6.17 -11.47
CA ARG A 171 0.42 7.08 -12.60
C ARG A 171 -1.08 7.23 -12.94
N ARG A 172 -1.84 6.14 -13.02
CA ARG A 172 -3.30 6.20 -13.27
C ARG A 172 -4.02 7.03 -12.23
N VAL A 173 -3.72 6.82 -10.95
CA VAL A 173 -4.32 7.61 -9.86
C VAL A 173 -3.98 9.09 -10.01
N ARG A 174 -2.74 9.45 -10.30
CA ARG A 174 -2.33 10.84 -10.56
C ARG A 174 -3.16 11.48 -11.67
N GLU A 175 -3.34 10.78 -12.79
CA GLU A 175 -4.12 11.24 -13.95
C GLU A 175 -5.61 11.40 -13.59
N GLU A 176 -6.20 10.45 -12.86
CA GLU A 176 -7.60 10.50 -12.40
C GLU A 176 -7.85 11.70 -11.49
N LEU A 177 -6.95 11.92 -10.52
CA LEU A 177 -7.02 13.08 -9.62
C LEU A 177 -6.85 14.42 -10.37
N ALA A 178 -6.00 14.46 -11.39
CA ALA A 178 -5.83 15.66 -12.21
C ALA A 178 -7.10 15.97 -13.02
N ARG A 179 -7.69 14.96 -13.66
CA ARG A 179 -8.96 15.11 -14.40
C ARG A 179 -10.10 15.59 -13.50
N SER A 180 -10.21 14.99 -12.31
CA SER A 180 -11.23 15.38 -11.33
C SER A 180 -11.09 16.85 -10.89
N ARG A 181 -9.85 17.32 -10.68
CA ARG A 181 -9.58 18.72 -10.35
C ARG A 181 -9.94 19.67 -11.49
N HIS A 182 -9.65 19.28 -12.73
CA HIS A 182 -9.98 20.07 -13.91
C HIS A 182 -11.51 20.22 -14.05
N ALA A 183 -12.24 19.12 -14.00
CA ALA A 183 -13.71 19.13 -14.09
C ALA A 183 -14.36 20.00 -13.01
N LEU A 184 -13.84 19.96 -11.77
CA LEU A 184 -14.35 20.80 -10.68
C LEU A 184 -14.10 22.29 -10.96
N ARG A 185 -12.92 22.66 -11.48
CA ARG A 185 -12.61 24.06 -11.83
C ARG A 185 -13.52 24.57 -12.94
N GLU A 186 -13.78 23.76 -13.96
CA GLU A 186 -14.69 24.12 -15.05
C GLU A 186 -16.13 24.30 -14.56
N ALA A 187 -16.59 23.41 -13.66
CA ALA A 187 -17.92 23.54 -13.06
C ALA A 187 -18.08 24.83 -12.24
N LEU A 188 -17.05 25.21 -11.49
CA LEU A 188 -17.04 26.45 -10.70
C LEU A 188 -16.89 27.72 -11.55
N ALA A 189 -16.32 27.62 -12.76
CA ALA A 189 -16.13 28.75 -13.67
C ALA A 189 -17.35 29.04 -14.52
N ARG A 190 -18.36 28.16 -14.56
CA ARG A 190 -19.63 28.44 -15.31
C ARG A 190 -20.43 29.46 -14.54
N PRO A 191 -20.77 30.62 -15.17
CA PRO A 191 -21.68 31.57 -14.55
C PRO A 191 -23.03 30.90 -14.30
N HIS A 192 -23.61 31.14 -13.11
CA HIS A 192 -25.00 30.82 -12.85
C HIS A 192 -25.86 31.75 -13.76
N ASP A 193 -26.27 31.22 -14.89
CA ASP A 193 -27.34 31.86 -15.65
C ASP A 193 -28.62 31.72 -14.80
N GLU A 194 -28.86 32.70 -13.94
CA GLU A 194 -30.13 32.84 -13.23
C GLU A 194 -31.23 33.11 -14.27
N HIS A 195 -32.12 32.14 -14.37
CA HIS A 195 -33.41 32.31 -15.05
C HIS A 195 -34.46 32.88 -14.10
#